data_873cd663d267e6ef05ccf1d4535bd01c
#
_entry.id   873cd663d267e6ef05ccf1d4535bd01c
#
_cell.length_a   1.000
_cell.length_b   1.000
_cell.length_c   1.000
_cell.angle_alpha   90.00
_cell.angle_beta   90.00
_cell.angle_gamma   90.00
#
_symmetry.space_group_name_H-M   'P 1'
#
loop_
_entity.id
_entity.type
_entity.pdbx_description
1 polymer ?
#
loop_
_entity_poly.entity_id
_entity_poly.type
_entity_poly.pdbx_seq_one_letter_code
_entity_poly.pdbx_strand_id
1 'polypeptide(L)'
;MKAEDWIKVEDRLPEAKYRIDEEKGYSETVLICGLRYTPTGKRHLFYDAALYDYEYKKWYDKNDETIEGGVVYWMPIVLPKEEEK
;
A
#
# COMPACT_ATOMS: atom_id res chain seq x y z
N MET A 1 -3.58 14.03 -7.97
CA MET A 1 -3.96 13.41 -6.70
C MET A 1 -3.95 14.46 -5.60
N LYS A 2 -4.91 14.41 -4.76
CA LYS A 2 -5.01 15.34 -3.66
C LYS A 2 -4.61 14.66 -2.37
N ALA A 3 -4.05 15.42 -1.45
CA ALA A 3 -3.64 14.88 -0.16
C ALA A 3 -4.81 14.25 0.61
N GLU A 4 -5.99 14.76 0.41
CA GLU A 4 -7.18 14.25 1.10
C GLU A 4 -7.66 12.90 0.58
N ASP A 5 -7.11 12.43 -0.55
CA ASP A 5 -7.46 11.11 -1.07
C ASP A 5 -6.69 10.00 -0.37
N TRP A 6 -5.68 10.35 0.41
CA TRP A 6 -4.92 9.37 1.16
C TRP A 6 -5.69 8.86 2.36
N ILE A 7 -5.65 7.57 2.56
CA ILE A 7 -6.34 6.90 3.67
C ILE A 7 -5.29 6.46 4.67
N LYS A 8 -5.54 6.74 5.95
CA LYS A 8 -4.62 6.29 6.98
C LYS A 8 -4.75 4.79 7.19
N VAL A 9 -3.60 4.12 7.25
CA VAL A 9 -3.56 2.68 7.49
C VAL A 9 -4.24 2.33 8.82
N GLU A 10 -4.10 3.19 9.83
CA GLU A 10 -4.75 2.95 11.11
C GLU A 10 -6.27 3.07 11.07
N ASP A 11 -6.81 3.76 10.07
CA ASP A 11 -8.26 3.90 9.93
C ASP A 11 -8.84 2.71 9.19
N ARG A 12 -8.19 2.27 8.13
CA ARG A 12 -8.58 1.06 7.43
C ARG A 12 -7.48 0.62 6.47
N LEU A 13 -7.49 -0.67 6.17
CA LEU A 13 -6.59 -1.27 5.19
C LEU A 13 -7.34 -1.47 3.88
N PRO A 14 -6.62 -1.60 2.76
CA PRO A 14 -7.29 -1.91 1.49
C PRO A 14 -7.99 -3.26 1.57
N GLU A 15 -9.13 -3.37 0.91
CA GLU A 15 -9.90 -4.61 0.95
C GLU A 15 -9.14 -5.78 0.34
N ALA A 16 -9.34 -6.96 0.90
CA ALA A 16 -8.76 -8.17 0.35
C ALA A 16 -9.54 -8.57 -0.89
N LYS A 17 -9.05 -8.20 -2.05
CA LYS A 17 -9.69 -8.48 -3.32
C LYS A 17 -9.49 -9.94 -3.73
N TYR A 18 -8.35 -10.49 -3.42
CA TYR A 18 -8.00 -11.86 -3.78
C TYR A 18 -7.99 -12.69 -2.50
N ARG A 19 -9.10 -13.34 -2.21
CA ARG A 19 -9.23 -14.14 -0.99
C ARG A 19 -8.98 -15.60 -1.28
N ILE A 20 -8.18 -16.23 -0.42
CA ILE A 20 -7.94 -17.66 -0.46
C ILE A 20 -8.89 -18.33 0.52
N ASP A 21 -9.01 -17.74 1.72
CA ASP A 21 -10.00 -18.17 2.72
C ASP A 21 -10.31 -16.98 3.64
N GLU A 22 -10.99 -17.21 4.76
CA GLU A 22 -11.41 -16.13 5.63
C GLU A 22 -10.25 -15.34 6.21
N GLU A 23 -9.11 -15.99 6.43
CA GLU A 23 -7.97 -15.35 7.06
C GLU A 23 -6.84 -15.02 6.10
N LYS A 24 -6.89 -15.60 4.90
CA LYS A 24 -5.82 -15.44 3.92
C LYS A 24 -6.33 -14.69 2.71
N GLY A 25 -5.53 -13.79 2.26
CA GLY A 25 -5.86 -13.02 1.08
C GLY A 25 -4.99 -11.79 0.99
N TYR A 26 -5.11 -11.10 -0.10
CA TYR A 26 -4.34 -9.87 -0.31
C TYR A 26 -5.13 -8.88 -1.12
N SER A 27 -4.74 -7.63 -0.97
CA SER A 27 -5.40 -6.54 -1.68
C SER A 27 -4.89 -6.44 -3.11
N GLU A 28 -5.59 -5.66 -3.93
CA GLU A 28 -4.95 -5.26 -5.18
C GLU A 28 -3.81 -4.30 -4.85
N THR A 29 -2.99 -4.04 -5.86
CA THR A 29 -1.89 -3.10 -5.70
C THR A 29 -2.45 -1.70 -5.52
N VAL A 30 -1.96 -1.01 -4.52
CA VAL A 30 -2.36 0.37 -4.20
C VAL A 30 -1.12 1.22 -4.06
N LEU A 31 -1.30 2.53 -4.07
CA LEU A 31 -0.21 3.45 -3.74
C LEU A 31 -0.08 3.51 -2.23
N ILE A 32 1.15 3.53 -1.76
CA ILE A 32 1.42 3.67 -0.34
C ILE A 32 2.37 4.83 -0.10
N CYS A 33 2.27 5.40 1.08
CA CYS A 33 3.19 6.42 1.55
C CYS A 33 3.60 6.05 2.96
N GLY A 34 4.88 6.10 3.23
CA GLY A 34 5.38 5.71 4.53
C GLY A 34 6.50 6.60 5.02
N LEU A 35 6.98 6.27 6.20
CA LEU A 35 8.06 6.99 6.86
C LEU A 35 9.22 6.07 7.11
N ARG A 36 10.39 6.54 6.80
CA ARG A 36 11.65 5.90 7.16
C ARG A 36 12.51 6.89 7.92
N TYR A 37 13.42 6.36 8.70
CA TYR A 37 14.39 7.20 9.38
C TYR A 37 15.77 6.88 8.84
N THR A 38 16.52 7.94 8.52
CA THR A 38 17.90 7.78 8.09
C THR A 38 18.74 7.36 9.30
N PRO A 39 19.96 6.86 9.07
CA PRO A 39 20.84 6.53 10.20
C PRO A 39 21.13 7.71 11.11
N THR A 40 20.98 8.95 10.62
CA THR A 40 21.15 10.15 11.43
C THR A 40 19.88 10.60 12.12
N GLY A 41 18.79 9.84 11.99
CA GLY A 41 17.53 10.12 12.67
C GLY A 41 16.59 11.06 11.94
N LYS A 42 16.88 11.42 10.72
CA LYS A 42 15.99 12.29 9.95
C LYS A 42 14.83 11.51 9.37
N ARG A 43 13.66 12.12 9.38
CA ARG A 43 12.48 11.54 8.77
C ARG A 43 12.58 11.63 7.25
N HIS A 44 12.16 10.58 6.60
CA HIS A 44 12.15 10.52 5.16
C HIS A 44 10.85 9.87 4.69
N LEU A 45 10.08 10.61 3.90
CA LEU A 45 8.86 10.06 3.31
C LEU A 45 9.21 9.27 2.07
N PHE A 46 8.58 8.13 1.90
CA PHE A 46 8.73 7.36 0.68
C PHE A 46 7.36 6.96 0.15
N TYR A 47 7.30 6.63 -1.11
CA TYR A 47 6.08 6.12 -1.72
C TYR A 47 6.42 4.96 -2.64
N ASP A 48 5.46 4.09 -2.83
CA ASP A 48 5.64 2.93 -3.68
C ASP A 48 4.27 2.37 -4.05
N ALA A 49 4.27 1.42 -4.95
CA ALA A 49 3.08 0.63 -5.25
C ALA A 49 3.23 -0.70 -4.55
N ALA A 50 2.21 -1.10 -3.81
CA ALA A 50 2.32 -2.29 -2.97
C ALA A 50 0.95 -2.91 -2.75
N LEU A 51 0.94 -4.17 -2.33
CA LEU A 51 -0.27 -4.83 -1.89
C LEU A 51 -0.14 -5.23 -0.42
N TYR A 52 -1.27 -5.41 0.23
CA TYR A 52 -1.29 -5.81 1.62
C TYR A 52 -1.71 -7.28 1.71
N ASP A 53 -0.89 -8.07 2.41
CA ASP A 53 -1.14 -9.49 2.63
C ASP A 53 -1.74 -9.67 4.03
N TYR A 54 -2.97 -10.13 4.08
CA TYR A 54 -3.70 -10.29 5.35
C TYR A 54 -3.23 -11.46 6.17
N GLU A 55 -2.65 -12.47 5.54
CA GLU A 55 -2.14 -13.63 6.26
C GLU A 55 -0.92 -13.26 7.11
N TYR A 56 0.03 -12.56 6.50
CA TYR A 56 1.25 -12.18 7.19
C TYR A 56 1.21 -10.77 7.76
N LYS A 57 0.17 -10.02 7.42
CA LYS A 57 -0.01 -8.62 7.85
C LYS A 57 1.17 -7.76 7.45
N LYS A 58 1.55 -7.90 6.20
CA LYS A 58 2.71 -7.18 5.64
C LYS A 58 2.37 -6.61 4.28
N TRP A 59 3.13 -5.58 3.93
CA TRP A 59 3.05 -4.97 2.62
C TRP A 59 4.15 -5.53 1.74
N TYR A 60 3.80 -5.87 0.51
CA TYR A 60 4.74 -6.40 -0.47
C TYR A 60 4.77 -5.52 -1.70
N ASP A 61 5.97 -5.24 -2.20
CA ASP A 61 6.11 -4.47 -3.42
C ASP A 61 5.95 -5.37 -4.66
N LYS A 62 6.15 -4.78 -5.82
CA LYS A 62 5.96 -5.52 -7.07
C LYS A 62 6.98 -6.64 -7.30
N ASN A 63 8.03 -6.68 -6.52
CA ASN A 63 9.05 -7.72 -6.59
C ASN A 63 8.85 -8.79 -5.52
N ASP A 64 7.69 -8.79 -4.86
CA ASP A 64 7.35 -9.71 -3.79
C ASP A 64 8.26 -9.57 -2.58
N GLU A 65 8.86 -8.40 -2.40
CA GLU A 65 9.67 -8.12 -1.22
C GLU A 65 8.87 -7.32 -0.22
N THR A 66 9.11 -7.59 1.06
CA THR A 66 8.42 -6.82 2.09
C THR A 66 8.91 -5.39 2.10
N ILE A 67 7.99 -4.47 2.35
CA ILE A 67 8.33 -3.06 2.43
C ILE A 67 8.85 -2.76 3.83
N GLU A 68 10.06 -2.26 3.89
CA GLU A 68 10.66 -1.84 5.15
C GLU A 68 10.28 -0.41 5.44
N GLY A 69 10.05 -0.13 6.71
CA GLY A 69 9.59 1.15 7.14
C GLY A 69 8.10 1.14 7.41
N GLY A 70 7.62 2.17 8.04
CA GLY A 70 6.22 2.25 8.41
C GLY A 70 5.35 2.79 7.29
N VAL A 71 4.45 1.97 6.76
CA VAL A 71 3.44 2.45 5.82
C VAL A 71 2.39 3.19 6.64
N VAL A 72 2.11 4.43 6.29
CA VAL A 72 1.21 5.29 7.05
C VAL A 72 -0.07 5.56 6.28
N TYR A 73 0.02 5.73 4.98
CA TYR A 73 -1.12 6.06 4.13
C TYR A 73 -1.15 5.17 2.91
N TRP A 74 -2.34 4.97 2.38
CA TRP A 74 -2.51 4.30 1.10
C TRP A 74 -3.65 4.95 0.33
N MET A 75 -3.70 4.72 -0.96
CA MET A 75 -4.85 5.12 -1.77
C MET A 75 -4.95 4.20 -2.98
N PRO A 76 -6.16 4.00 -3.47
CA PRO A 76 -6.33 3.18 -4.68
C PRO A 76 -5.62 3.81 -5.87
N ILE A 77 -5.09 2.95 -6.74
CA ILE A 77 -4.54 3.42 -7.99
C ILE A 77 -5.70 3.52 -8.98
N VAL A 78 -5.92 4.71 -9.49
CA VAL A 78 -6.95 4.93 -10.50
C VAL A 78 -6.26 5.02 -11.85
N LEU A 79 -6.42 3.96 -12.63
CA LEU A 79 -5.82 3.93 -13.95
C LEU A 79 -6.65 4.73 -14.92
N PRO A 80 -6.02 5.37 -15.91
CA PRO A 80 -6.79 6.06 -16.93
C PRO A 80 -7.63 5.07 -17.70
N LYS A 81 -8.81 5.52 -18.06
CA LYS A 81 -9.71 4.71 -18.85
C LYS A 81 -9.11 4.50 -20.22
N GLU A 82 -9.08 3.24 -20.66
CA GLU A 82 -8.64 3.00 -22.01
C GLU A 82 -9.64 3.55 -22.99
N GLU A 83 -9.14 4.25 -24.00
CA GLU A 83 -10.01 4.73 -25.03
C GLU A 83 -10.25 3.63 -26.04
N GLU A 84 -11.51 3.42 -26.36
CA GLU A 84 -11.89 2.47 -27.38
C GLU A 84 -11.78 3.11 -28.74
N LYS A 85 -11.16 2.45 -29.63
CA LYS A 85 -10.98 2.98 -30.99
C LYS A 85 -11.87 2.27 -31.96
#